data_1d0e536d9de511dd1972c1ea1c6517f2
#
_entry.id   1d0e536d9de511dd1972c1ea1c6517f2
#
_cell.length_a   1.000
_cell.length_b   1.000
_cell.length_c   1.000
_cell.angle_alpha   90.00
_cell.angle_beta   90.00
_cell.angle_gamma   90.00
#
_symmetry.space_group_name_H-M   'P 1'
#
loop_
_entity.id
_entity.type
_entity.pdbx_description
1 polymer ?
#
loop_
_entity_poly.entity_id
_entity_poly.type
_entity_poly.pdbx_seq_one_letter_code
_entity_poly.pdbx_strand_id
1 'polypeptide(L)'
;MMKKRTLGCICGGLLLGAFLYWQNNGLILTKMTYRGEIPAGFDGYKILQIADLQNKVFGRRQEPLLRKIEQSCPDIIVISGDLVDRHENRTDVDGAMEFIHALVTYAPVYFVSGNHEHQSGEWEILEEALVEAGVTVLNNGKSVIERNGDTITLLGLADK
;
A
#
# COMPACT_ATOMS: atom_id res chain seq x y z
N MET A 1 -48.96 -10.07 -0.13
CA MET A 1 -48.55 -9.36 1.10
C MET A 1 -47.44 -10.17 1.80
N MET A 2 -46.21 -9.74 1.77
CA MET A 2 -45.06 -10.43 2.39
C MET A 2 -45.24 -10.46 3.92
N LYS A 3 -45.06 -11.63 4.56
CA LYS A 3 -45.22 -11.73 6.02
C LYS A 3 -44.10 -10.91 6.71
N LYS A 4 -44.38 -10.18 7.78
CA LYS A 4 -43.40 -9.33 8.52
C LYS A 4 -42.11 -10.07 8.87
N ARG A 5 -42.17 -11.37 9.14
CA ARG A 5 -40.99 -12.24 9.42
C ARG A 5 -40.10 -12.40 8.18
N THR A 6 -40.66 -12.58 7.00
CA THR A 6 -39.93 -12.72 5.74
C THR A 6 -39.19 -11.42 5.40
N LEU A 7 -39.85 -10.27 5.61
CA LEU A 7 -39.22 -8.96 5.42
C LEU A 7 -38.05 -8.76 6.39
N GLY A 8 -38.19 -9.13 7.67
CA GLY A 8 -37.14 -9.04 8.66
C GLY A 8 -35.90 -9.90 8.29
N CYS A 9 -36.12 -11.14 7.81
CA CYS A 9 -35.03 -12.01 7.35
C CYS A 9 -34.27 -11.42 6.14
N ILE A 10 -35.03 -10.84 5.19
CA ILE A 10 -34.41 -10.20 4.00
C ILE A 10 -33.59 -8.99 4.43
N CYS A 11 -34.13 -8.11 5.28
CA CYS A 11 -33.38 -6.94 5.78
C CYS A 11 -32.12 -7.36 6.55
N GLY A 12 -32.22 -8.38 7.41
CA GLY A 12 -31.08 -8.93 8.15
C GLY A 12 -29.99 -9.48 7.23
N GLY A 13 -30.38 -10.22 6.18
CA GLY A 13 -29.46 -10.73 5.17
C GLY A 13 -28.76 -9.63 4.37
N LEU A 14 -29.48 -8.59 4.01
CA LEU A 14 -28.91 -7.43 3.30
C LEU A 14 -27.93 -6.65 4.17
N LEU A 15 -28.25 -6.44 5.45
CA LEU A 15 -27.35 -5.76 6.40
C LEU A 15 -26.08 -6.57 6.65
N LEU A 16 -26.20 -7.89 6.82
CA LEU A 16 -25.06 -8.77 6.96
C LEU A 16 -24.19 -8.77 5.70
N GLY A 17 -24.80 -8.85 4.52
CA GLY A 17 -24.07 -8.77 3.25
C GLY A 17 -23.34 -7.43 3.08
N ALA A 18 -23.98 -6.31 3.40
CA ALA A 18 -23.36 -5.00 3.37
C ALA A 18 -22.21 -4.87 4.37
N PHE A 19 -22.37 -5.43 5.58
CA PHE A 19 -21.32 -5.45 6.60
C PHE A 19 -20.11 -6.27 6.15
N LEU A 20 -20.32 -7.49 5.62
CA LEU A 20 -19.26 -8.35 5.12
C LEU A 20 -18.56 -7.70 3.92
N TYR A 21 -19.31 -7.07 3.02
CA TYR A 21 -18.73 -6.33 1.91
C TYR A 21 -17.85 -5.17 2.41
N TRP A 22 -18.33 -4.40 3.38
CA TRP A 22 -17.57 -3.31 3.97
C TRP A 22 -16.31 -3.81 4.70
N GLN A 23 -16.40 -4.90 5.46
CA GLN A 23 -15.23 -5.51 6.13
C GLN A 23 -14.13 -5.90 5.15
N ASN A 24 -14.51 -6.45 3.97
CA ASN A 24 -13.53 -6.90 2.98
C ASN A 24 -13.02 -5.78 2.06
N ASN A 25 -13.72 -4.65 1.96
CA ASN A 25 -13.39 -3.58 1.02
C ASN A 25 -13.22 -2.21 1.71
N GLY A 26 -13.41 -2.14 3.01
CA GLY A 26 -13.26 -0.90 3.78
C GLY A 26 -11.78 -0.53 3.94
N LEU A 27 -11.40 0.67 3.46
CA LEU A 27 -10.08 1.23 3.67
C LEU A 27 -10.03 2.01 4.97
N ILE A 28 -9.14 1.61 5.87
CA ILE A 28 -8.90 2.28 7.15
C ILE A 28 -7.47 2.82 7.15
N LEU A 29 -7.31 4.11 7.41
CA LEU A 29 -6.01 4.71 7.68
C LEU A 29 -5.73 4.65 9.18
N THR A 30 -4.79 3.79 9.57
CA THR A 30 -4.33 3.72 10.95
C THR A 30 -3.21 4.73 11.15
N LYS A 31 -3.34 5.61 12.16
CA LYS A 31 -2.30 6.58 12.51
C LYS A 31 -1.59 6.13 13.77
N MET A 32 -0.27 6.04 13.67
CA MET A 32 0.62 5.81 14.81
C MET A 32 1.55 7.00 14.95
N THR A 33 1.81 7.42 16.17
CA THR A 33 2.75 8.50 16.46
C THR A 33 3.89 7.95 17.29
N TYR A 34 5.09 8.00 16.75
CA TYR A 34 6.31 7.73 17.52
C TYR A 34 6.79 9.03 18.17
N ARG A 35 7.13 8.92 19.47
CA ARG A 35 7.74 10.02 20.23
C ARG A 35 8.99 9.46 20.92
N GLY A 36 10.14 9.99 20.56
CA GLY A 36 11.43 9.51 21.06
C GLY A 36 12.54 10.44 20.63
N GLU A 37 13.76 9.96 20.75
CA GLU A 37 14.94 10.67 20.26
C GLU A 37 15.00 10.59 18.73
N ILE A 38 14.46 11.62 18.07
CA ILE A 38 14.54 11.80 16.62
C ILE A 38 15.20 13.14 16.32
N PRO A 39 15.91 13.29 15.19
CA PRO A 39 16.47 14.57 14.77
C PRO A 39 15.36 15.63 14.63
N ALA A 40 15.62 16.84 15.07
CA ALA A 40 14.63 17.92 15.11
C ALA A 40 14.04 18.25 13.72
N GLY A 41 14.85 18.12 12.67
CA GLY A 41 14.39 18.31 11.29
C GLY A 41 13.29 17.34 10.85
N PHE A 42 13.12 16.23 11.55
CA PHE A 42 12.08 15.23 11.29
C PHE A 42 10.86 15.31 12.20
N ASP A 43 10.75 16.35 13.02
CA ASP A 43 9.51 16.57 13.78
C ASP A 43 8.32 16.72 12.83
N GLY A 44 7.26 15.98 13.12
CA GLY A 44 6.06 15.91 12.27
C GLY A 44 6.23 15.17 10.93
N TYR A 45 7.38 14.50 10.69
CA TYR A 45 7.61 13.70 9.47
C TYR A 45 6.62 12.54 9.35
N LYS A 46 6.03 12.39 8.18
CA LYS A 46 4.97 11.42 7.94
C LYS A 46 5.44 10.33 6.98
N ILE A 47 5.47 9.12 7.46
CA ILE A 47 5.73 7.92 6.66
C ILE A 47 4.41 7.20 6.45
N LEU A 48 3.98 7.04 5.20
CA LEU A 48 2.83 6.21 4.86
C LEU A 48 3.35 4.82 4.48
N GLN A 49 2.84 3.78 5.15
CA GLN A 49 3.14 2.40 4.80
C GLN A 49 1.98 1.76 4.06
N ILE A 50 2.31 1.02 3.00
CA ILE A 50 1.43 0.12 2.26
C ILE A 50 2.05 -1.26 2.33
N ALA A 51 1.26 -2.28 2.68
CA ALA A 51 1.68 -3.67 2.72
C ALA A 51 0.57 -4.57 2.19
N ASP A 52 0.93 -5.73 1.67
CA ASP A 52 0.00 -6.82 1.34
C ASP A 52 -1.17 -6.38 0.43
N LEU A 53 -0.89 -5.56 -0.59
CA LEU A 53 -1.92 -5.13 -1.53
C LEU A 53 -2.41 -6.29 -2.41
N GLN A 54 -1.48 -7.19 -2.82
CA GLN A 54 -1.74 -8.45 -3.52
C GLN A 54 -2.71 -8.27 -4.69
N ASN A 55 -2.43 -7.30 -5.55
CA ASN A 55 -3.27 -6.91 -6.69
C ASN A 55 -4.71 -6.49 -6.32
N LYS A 56 -5.00 -6.25 -5.03
CA LYS A 56 -6.31 -5.77 -4.59
C LYS A 56 -6.59 -4.40 -5.17
N VAL A 57 -7.73 -4.30 -5.86
CA VAL A 57 -8.20 -3.04 -6.45
C VAL A 57 -9.33 -2.45 -5.61
N PHE A 58 -9.16 -1.22 -5.15
CA PHE A 58 -10.16 -0.47 -4.41
C PHE A 58 -10.85 0.54 -5.35
N GLY A 59 -12.01 0.15 -5.87
CA GLY A 59 -12.74 0.97 -6.83
C GLY A 59 -12.04 1.06 -8.19
N ARG A 60 -12.40 2.08 -8.96
CA ARG A 60 -11.79 2.30 -10.28
C ARG A 60 -10.39 2.92 -10.09
N ARG A 61 -9.35 2.28 -10.67
CA ARG A 61 -7.97 2.79 -10.68
C ARG A 61 -7.44 3.16 -9.29
N GLN A 62 -7.81 2.42 -8.26
CA GLN A 62 -7.41 2.68 -6.88
C GLN A 62 -7.83 4.06 -6.32
N GLU A 63 -8.81 4.75 -6.94
CA GLU A 63 -9.21 6.12 -6.52
C GLU A 63 -9.50 6.27 -5.02
N PRO A 64 -10.23 5.36 -4.33
CA PRO A 64 -10.46 5.48 -2.90
C PRO A 64 -9.20 5.38 -2.07
N LEU A 65 -8.23 4.54 -2.48
CA LEU A 65 -6.94 4.39 -1.82
C LEU A 65 -6.08 5.62 -2.05
N LEU A 66 -5.92 6.05 -3.30
CA LEU A 66 -5.14 7.24 -3.67
C LEU A 66 -5.65 8.49 -2.96
N ARG A 67 -6.96 8.66 -2.84
CA ARG A 67 -7.56 9.77 -2.10
C ARG A 67 -7.19 9.79 -0.61
N LYS A 68 -7.11 8.62 0.02
CA LYS A 68 -6.64 8.51 1.42
C LYS A 68 -5.15 8.82 1.56
N ILE A 69 -4.35 8.40 0.60
CA ILE A 69 -2.91 8.68 0.54
C ILE A 69 -2.70 10.19 0.41
N GLU A 70 -3.35 10.83 -0.54
CA GLU A 70 -3.31 12.28 -0.75
C GLU A 70 -3.70 13.05 0.53
N GLN A 71 -4.83 12.69 1.15
CA GLN A 71 -5.31 13.31 2.40
C GLN A 71 -4.36 13.14 3.58
N SER A 72 -3.51 12.10 3.59
CA SER A 72 -2.51 11.90 4.64
C SER A 72 -1.33 12.85 4.50
N CYS A 73 -1.09 13.40 3.30
CA CYS A 73 0.04 14.25 2.94
C CYS A 73 1.36 13.63 3.45
N PRO A 74 1.76 12.47 2.96
CA PRO A 74 2.98 11.80 3.42
C PRO A 74 4.23 12.55 2.92
N ASP A 75 5.29 12.53 3.73
CA ASP A 75 6.62 13.00 3.29
C ASP A 75 7.34 11.92 2.47
N ILE A 76 7.09 10.64 2.79
CA ILE A 76 7.51 9.47 2.00
C ILE A 76 6.43 8.38 2.05
N ILE A 77 6.47 7.50 1.06
CA ILE A 77 5.66 6.28 0.99
C ILE A 77 6.61 5.09 1.03
N VAL A 78 6.34 4.11 1.89
CA VAL A 78 7.07 2.84 1.94
C VAL A 78 6.12 1.70 1.59
N ILE A 79 6.53 0.84 0.67
CA ILE A 79 5.82 -0.39 0.30
C ILE A 79 6.65 -1.53 0.86
N SER A 80 6.10 -2.25 1.83
CA SER A 80 6.81 -3.30 2.56
C SER A 80 6.48 -4.71 2.07
N GLY A 81 6.42 -4.86 0.74
CA GLY A 81 6.25 -6.13 0.04
C GLY A 81 4.80 -6.49 -0.25
N ASP A 82 4.64 -7.58 -0.97
CA ASP A 82 3.39 -8.20 -1.39
C ASP A 82 2.45 -7.21 -2.11
N LEU A 83 3.04 -6.40 -2.99
CA LEU A 83 2.30 -5.51 -3.89
C LEU A 83 1.49 -6.32 -4.90
N VAL A 84 2.10 -7.39 -5.44
CA VAL A 84 1.51 -8.34 -6.38
C VAL A 84 1.16 -9.65 -5.68
N ASP A 85 0.26 -10.44 -6.29
CA ASP A 85 -0.09 -11.77 -5.79
C ASP A 85 0.81 -12.85 -6.43
N ARG A 86 1.05 -13.94 -5.71
CA ARG A 86 1.90 -15.08 -6.10
C ARG A 86 1.26 -16.04 -7.10
N HIS A 87 0.02 -15.85 -7.51
CA HIS A 87 -0.67 -16.81 -8.38
C HIS A 87 -0.03 -16.92 -9.75
N GLU A 88 0.46 -18.13 -10.06
CA GLU A 88 1.39 -18.53 -11.12
C GLU A 88 1.05 -18.11 -12.56
N ASN A 89 -0.10 -17.55 -12.83
CA ASN A 89 -0.50 -17.26 -14.21
C ASN A 89 -0.99 -15.83 -14.46
N ARG A 90 -0.98 -14.95 -13.47
CA ARG A 90 -1.51 -13.59 -13.60
C ARG A 90 -0.95 -12.63 -12.55
N THR A 91 0.34 -12.42 -12.55
CA THR A 91 0.86 -11.24 -11.89
C THR A 91 0.37 -10.06 -12.71
N ASP A 92 -0.55 -9.28 -12.17
CA ASP A 92 -0.99 -8.05 -12.83
C ASP A 92 0.04 -6.94 -12.57
N VAL A 93 1.19 -7.08 -13.21
CA VAL A 93 2.26 -6.08 -13.15
C VAL A 93 1.76 -4.76 -13.70
N ASP A 94 0.99 -4.78 -14.80
CA ASP A 94 0.47 -3.56 -15.41
C ASP A 94 -0.45 -2.78 -14.45
N GLY A 95 -1.36 -3.50 -13.75
CA GLY A 95 -2.25 -2.89 -12.76
C GLY A 95 -1.51 -2.36 -11.54
N ALA A 96 -0.48 -3.09 -11.06
CA ALA A 96 0.40 -2.64 -10.00
C ALA A 96 1.16 -1.39 -10.43
N MET A 97 1.68 -1.35 -11.67
CA MET A 97 2.42 -0.20 -12.19
C MET A 97 1.51 1.01 -12.43
N GLU A 98 0.25 0.85 -12.84
CA GLU A 98 -0.70 1.96 -12.89
C GLU A 98 -0.84 2.65 -11.51
N PHE A 99 -0.91 1.85 -10.45
CA PHE A 99 -0.94 2.36 -9.08
C PHE A 99 0.37 3.04 -8.67
N ILE A 100 1.53 2.44 -8.98
CA ILE A 100 2.86 3.00 -8.69
C ILE A 100 3.06 4.35 -9.38
N HIS A 101 2.72 4.47 -10.65
CA HIS A 101 2.80 5.75 -11.38
C HIS A 101 1.96 6.86 -10.74
N ALA A 102 0.83 6.51 -10.14
CA ALA A 102 0.06 7.48 -9.36
C ALA A 102 0.76 7.81 -8.02
N LEU A 103 1.32 6.82 -7.31
CA LEU A 103 1.96 7.01 -6.01
C LEU A 103 3.16 7.96 -6.06
N VAL A 104 4.04 7.81 -7.04
CA VAL A 104 5.25 8.63 -7.17
C VAL A 104 4.95 10.12 -7.40
N THR A 105 3.70 10.46 -7.75
CA THR A 105 3.27 11.86 -7.86
C THR A 105 2.97 12.52 -6.51
N TYR A 106 2.73 11.74 -5.45
CA TYR A 106 2.40 12.27 -4.13
C TYR A 106 3.62 12.46 -3.23
N ALA A 107 4.56 11.52 -3.24
CA ALA A 107 5.78 11.57 -2.43
C ALA A 107 6.83 10.57 -2.96
N PRO A 108 8.11 10.67 -2.55
CA PRO A 108 9.11 9.65 -2.82
C PRO A 108 8.65 8.28 -2.33
N VAL A 109 8.78 7.25 -3.20
CA VAL A 109 8.35 5.88 -2.91
C VAL A 109 9.57 4.99 -2.71
N TYR A 110 9.56 4.23 -1.62
CA TYR A 110 10.55 3.20 -1.30
C TYR A 110 9.86 1.85 -1.27
N PHE A 111 10.55 0.83 -1.77
CA PHE A 111 10.00 -0.52 -1.91
C PHE A 111 10.96 -1.57 -1.39
N VAL A 112 10.45 -2.58 -0.72
CA VAL A 112 11.12 -3.87 -0.50
C VAL A 112 10.22 -4.99 -1.00
N SER A 113 10.82 -6.05 -1.58
CA SER A 113 10.05 -7.20 -2.02
C SER A 113 9.62 -8.07 -0.84
N GLY A 114 8.39 -8.56 -0.90
CA GLY A 114 7.89 -9.65 -0.07
C GLY A 114 8.03 -11.01 -0.74
N ASN A 115 7.54 -12.04 -0.10
CA ASN A 115 7.61 -13.39 -0.63
C ASN A 115 6.74 -13.60 -1.90
N HIS A 116 5.66 -12.85 -2.06
CA HIS A 116 4.80 -12.95 -3.25
C HIS A 116 5.51 -12.47 -4.51
N GLU A 117 6.29 -11.40 -4.45
CA GLU A 117 7.09 -10.94 -5.58
C GLU A 117 8.05 -12.02 -6.07
N HIS A 118 8.77 -12.68 -5.15
CA HIS A 118 9.70 -13.75 -5.52
C HIS A 118 9.02 -15.03 -6.01
N GLN A 119 7.86 -15.36 -5.46
CA GLN A 119 7.08 -16.53 -5.85
C GLN A 119 6.32 -16.35 -7.17
N SER A 120 6.07 -15.12 -7.60
CA SER A 120 5.38 -14.81 -8.85
C SER A 120 6.20 -15.24 -10.08
N GLY A 121 7.53 -15.30 -9.95
CA GLY A 121 8.46 -15.55 -11.07
C GLY A 121 8.66 -14.33 -11.98
N GLU A 122 8.09 -13.18 -11.65
CA GLU A 122 8.16 -11.94 -12.45
C GLU A 122 8.87 -10.80 -11.71
N TRP A 123 9.61 -11.16 -10.65
CA TRP A 123 10.27 -10.16 -9.81
C TRP A 123 11.20 -9.24 -10.60
N GLU A 124 12.02 -9.78 -11.48
CA GLU A 124 12.99 -9.01 -12.26
C GLU A 124 12.29 -7.97 -13.16
N ILE A 125 11.16 -8.34 -13.76
CA ILE A 125 10.37 -7.45 -14.61
C ILE A 125 9.72 -6.34 -13.75
N LEU A 126 9.19 -6.72 -12.60
CA LEU A 126 8.58 -5.76 -11.67
C LEU A 126 9.61 -4.80 -11.10
N GLU A 127 10.79 -5.29 -10.69
CA GLU A 127 11.87 -4.47 -10.15
C GLU A 127 12.35 -3.43 -11.17
N GLU A 128 12.57 -3.83 -12.42
CA GLU A 128 12.96 -2.92 -13.50
C GLU A 128 11.90 -1.84 -13.72
N ALA A 129 10.62 -2.23 -13.80
CA ALA A 129 9.51 -1.28 -13.96
C ALA A 129 9.37 -0.31 -12.78
N LEU A 130 9.57 -0.79 -11.53
CA LEU A 130 9.54 0.05 -10.33
C LEU A 130 10.65 1.12 -10.38
N VAL A 131 11.87 0.72 -10.73
CA VAL A 131 13.02 1.62 -10.85
C VAL A 131 12.79 2.65 -11.96
N GLU A 132 12.28 2.24 -13.13
CA GLU A 132 11.94 3.13 -14.24
C GLU A 132 10.85 4.15 -13.84
N ALA A 133 9.90 3.75 -13.00
CA ALA A 133 8.87 4.64 -12.47
C ALA A 133 9.39 5.62 -11.40
N GLY A 134 10.66 5.52 -10.98
CA GLY A 134 11.27 6.39 -9.97
C GLY A 134 11.11 5.90 -8.53
N VAL A 135 10.78 4.62 -8.32
CA VAL A 135 10.75 3.99 -7.00
C VAL A 135 12.17 3.61 -6.58
N THR A 136 12.51 3.85 -5.31
CA THR A 136 13.76 3.38 -4.73
C THR A 136 13.59 1.98 -4.13
N VAL A 137 14.11 0.95 -4.80
CA VAL A 137 14.09 -0.42 -4.31
C VAL A 137 15.23 -0.63 -3.32
N LEU A 138 14.89 -1.10 -2.10
CA LEU A 138 15.81 -1.23 -0.96
C LEU A 138 16.02 -2.69 -0.51
N ASN A 139 15.99 -3.64 -1.43
CA ASN A 139 16.19 -5.07 -1.10
C ASN A 139 17.57 -5.28 -0.47
N ASN A 140 17.57 -5.50 0.87
CA ASN A 140 18.79 -5.60 1.70
C ASN A 140 19.72 -4.38 1.56
N GLY A 141 19.13 -3.22 1.38
CA GLY A 141 19.78 -1.95 1.12
C GLY A 141 19.42 -0.86 2.14
N LYS A 142 19.96 0.31 1.89
CA LYS A 142 19.68 1.50 2.69
C LYS A 142 19.59 2.75 1.82
N SER A 143 18.79 3.71 2.28
CA SER A 143 18.75 5.07 1.73
C SER A 143 18.87 6.09 2.87
N VAL A 144 19.58 7.17 2.64
CA VAL A 144 19.66 8.29 3.57
C VAL A 144 18.67 9.34 3.13
N ILE A 145 17.79 9.73 4.04
CA ILE A 145 16.81 10.79 3.85
C ILE A 145 17.30 12.02 4.59
N GLU A 146 17.40 13.12 3.88
CA GLU A 146 17.83 14.39 4.42
C GLU A 146 16.67 15.38 4.51
N ARG A 147 16.55 16.08 5.63
CA ARG A 147 15.53 17.11 5.85
C ARG A 147 16.03 18.16 6.84
N ASN A 148 15.97 19.44 6.44
CA ASN A 148 16.35 20.57 7.30
C ASN A 148 17.77 20.46 7.92
N GLY A 149 18.70 19.82 7.21
CA GLY A 149 20.08 19.61 7.65
C GLY A 149 20.26 18.40 8.57
N ASP A 150 19.21 17.70 8.94
CA ASP A 150 19.25 16.43 9.66
C ASP A 150 19.07 15.24 8.71
N THR A 151 19.49 14.06 9.15
CA THR A 151 19.39 12.83 8.36
C THR A 151 18.77 11.69 9.16
N ILE A 152 18.00 10.84 8.47
CA ILE A 152 17.61 9.51 8.94
C ILE A 152 18.01 8.47 7.90
N THR A 153 18.24 7.24 8.34
CA THR A 153 18.54 6.12 7.44
C THR A 153 17.34 5.19 7.37
N LEU A 154 16.81 5.00 6.16
CA LEU A 154 15.82 3.98 5.87
C LEU A 154 16.55 2.70 5.48
N LEU A 155 16.24 1.59 6.18
CA LEU A 155 16.78 0.27 5.90
C LEU A 155 15.69 -0.60 5.29
N GLY A 156 16.00 -1.30 4.21
CA GLY A 156 15.12 -2.26 3.57
C GLY A 156 15.65 -3.68 3.75
N LEU A 157 14.78 -4.58 4.20
CA LEU A 157 15.05 -6.02 4.27
C LEU A 157 14.02 -6.72 3.39
N ALA A 158 14.50 -7.45 2.38
CA ALA A 158 13.64 -8.25 1.52
C ALA A 158 13.26 -9.56 2.21
N ASP A 159 12.02 -9.99 2.04
CA ASP A 159 11.61 -11.36 2.32
C ASP A 159 11.77 -12.22 1.06
N LYS A 160 12.24 -13.48 1.24
CA LYS A 160 12.58 -14.40 0.14
C LYS A 160 11.71 -15.65 0.17
#